data_ee32244c4e4c1fbc85467c0e26465eb5
#
_entry.id   ee32244c4e4c1fbc85467c0e26465eb5
#
_cell.length_a   1.000
_cell.length_b   1.000
_cell.length_c   1.000
_cell.angle_alpha   90.00
_cell.angle_beta   90.00
_cell.angle_gamma   90.00
#
_symmetry.space_group_name_H-M   'P 1'
#
loop_
_entity.id
_entity.type
_entity.pdbx_description
1 polymer ?
#
loop_
_entity_poly.entity_id
_entity_poly.type
_entity_poly.pdbx_seq_one_letter_code
_entity_poly.pdbx_strand_id
1 'polypeptide(L)'
;MLRIGLFLLTNIAVMVVFAVVINILAPLLGFQLTGGSLTGLLVMCFMYGMIGSLISLLLSKWLAKRSTGTQVIKQPTTQLEVWLVETVRRLATNVNIEMPEVGIFDNPSPNAFATGWNKNKALVAVSTGLLQTMRPDEVEAVLAHEIGHVANGDMVTLALVQGVVNSFVMFFARIIGQVVDRSVFKNESDSPGMGYYLTSMVLDIVFGIAAQAVVMWFSRYREYRADEAGARLAGKQSMINALQALKPASEQPDYMPQGMKAFAINEGKGGFSFAQL
;
A
#
# COMPACT_ATOMS: atom_id res chain seq x y z
N MET A 1 14.77 9.20 -10.02
CA MET A 1 14.20 9.05 -11.36
C MET A 1 13.66 7.64 -11.63
N LEU A 2 14.36 6.57 -11.30
CA LEU A 2 13.86 5.17 -11.46
C LEU A 2 12.53 4.91 -10.72
N ARG A 3 12.31 5.59 -9.63
CA ARG A 3 11.19 5.44 -8.70
C ARG A 3 9.86 5.95 -9.26
N ILE A 4 9.91 7.13 -9.86
CA ILE A 4 8.77 7.73 -10.56
C ILE A 4 8.48 6.91 -11.82
N GLY A 5 9.52 6.43 -12.51
CA GLY A 5 9.38 5.57 -13.67
C GLY A 5 8.67 4.25 -13.39
N LEU A 6 9.00 3.54 -12.29
CA LEU A 6 8.34 2.29 -11.89
C LEU A 6 6.88 2.51 -11.46
N PHE A 7 6.60 3.58 -10.71
CA PHE A 7 5.24 3.96 -10.34
C PHE A 7 4.40 4.29 -11.57
N LEU A 8 4.93 5.10 -12.47
CA LEU A 8 4.26 5.43 -13.74
C LEU A 8 4.06 4.19 -14.61
N LEU A 9 5.08 3.33 -14.72
CA LEU A 9 5.01 2.10 -15.51
C LEU A 9 3.95 1.14 -14.96
N THR A 10 3.88 0.98 -13.64
CA THR A 10 2.87 0.12 -12.99
C THR A 10 1.46 0.67 -13.19
N ASN A 11 1.27 1.98 -13.03
CA ASN A 11 -0.03 2.61 -13.30
C ASN A 11 -0.43 2.52 -14.78
N ILE A 12 0.50 2.76 -15.70
CA ILE A 12 0.26 2.61 -17.15
C ILE A 12 -0.06 1.15 -17.49
N ALA A 13 0.68 0.18 -16.96
CA ALA A 13 0.41 -1.24 -17.21
C ALA A 13 -0.97 -1.66 -16.69
N VAL A 14 -1.35 -1.21 -15.49
CA VAL A 14 -2.70 -1.45 -14.92
C VAL A 14 -3.77 -0.79 -15.80
N MET A 15 -3.55 0.45 -16.25
CA MET A 15 -4.48 1.15 -17.14
C MET A 15 -4.66 0.44 -18.49
N VAL A 16 -3.57 -0.06 -19.09
CA VAL A 16 -3.61 -0.79 -20.37
C VAL A 16 -4.37 -2.11 -20.23
N VAL A 17 -4.02 -2.91 -19.22
CA VAL A 17 -4.73 -4.18 -18.96
C VAL A 17 -6.22 -3.92 -18.75
N PHE A 18 -6.56 -2.87 -18.03
CA PHE A 18 -7.94 -2.55 -17.73
C PHE A 18 -8.69 -1.98 -18.93
N ALA A 19 -8.07 -1.13 -19.75
CA ALA A 19 -8.65 -0.66 -20.99
C ALA A 19 -9.02 -1.85 -21.90
N VAL A 20 -8.15 -2.87 -22.01
CA VAL A 20 -8.41 -4.09 -22.76
C VAL A 20 -9.59 -4.86 -22.15
N VAL A 21 -9.58 -5.06 -20.82
CA VAL A 21 -10.66 -5.79 -20.12
C VAL A 21 -12.00 -5.09 -20.27
N ILE A 22 -12.08 -3.77 -20.10
CA ILE A 22 -13.35 -3.02 -20.25
C ILE A 22 -13.84 -3.01 -21.69
N ASN A 23 -12.97 -2.82 -22.66
CA ASN A 23 -13.40 -2.86 -24.08
C ASN A 23 -13.94 -4.25 -24.49
N ILE A 24 -13.57 -5.31 -23.79
CA ILE A 24 -14.10 -6.65 -24.01
C ILE A 24 -15.36 -6.89 -23.17
N LEU A 25 -15.36 -6.54 -21.88
CA LEU A 25 -16.44 -6.88 -20.96
C LEU A 25 -17.64 -5.93 -21.04
N ALA A 26 -17.43 -4.63 -21.32
CA ALA A 26 -18.55 -3.69 -21.37
C ALA A 26 -19.58 -4.03 -22.46
N PRO A 27 -19.17 -4.36 -23.69
CA PRO A 27 -20.11 -4.83 -24.73
C PRO A 27 -20.79 -6.15 -24.38
N LEU A 28 -20.06 -7.09 -23.75
CA LEU A 28 -20.60 -8.39 -23.32
C LEU A 28 -21.67 -8.25 -22.23
N LEU A 29 -21.57 -7.23 -21.38
CA LEU A 29 -22.53 -6.92 -20.31
C LEU A 29 -23.62 -5.93 -20.74
N GLY A 30 -23.64 -5.52 -22.03
CA GLY A 30 -24.64 -4.59 -22.56
C GLY A 30 -24.46 -3.14 -22.15
N PHE A 31 -23.30 -2.80 -21.56
CA PHE A 31 -22.96 -1.41 -21.21
C PHE A 31 -22.39 -0.68 -22.44
N GLN A 32 -23.15 0.25 -22.99
CA GLN A 32 -22.61 1.24 -23.92
C GLN A 32 -21.96 2.37 -23.11
N LEU A 33 -20.65 2.29 -22.91
CA LEU A 33 -19.85 3.38 -22.34
C LEU A 33 -19.68 4.47 -23.42
N THR A 34 -20.77 5.15 -23.72
CA THR A 34 -20.72 6.33 -24.57
C THR A 34 -20.00 7.42 -23.79
N GLY A 35 -18.75 7.70 -24.15
CA GLY A 35 -17.82 8.65 -23.47
C GLY A 35 -18.26 10.10 -23.47
N GLY A 36 -19.54 10.41 -23.72
CA GLY A 36 -20.07 11.76 -23.77
C GLY A 36 -20.75 12.25 -22.49
N SER A 37 -21.06 11.40 -21.51
CA SER A 37 -21.72 11.83 -20.28
C SER A 37 -20.74 11.89 -19.10
N LEU A 38 -20.83 12.94 -18.28
CA LEU A 38 -20.05 13.06 -17.04
C LEU A 38 -20.26 11.86 -16.11
N THR A 39 -21.46 11.31 -16.07
CA THR A 39 -21.78 10.11 -15.29
C THR A 39 -21.03 8.89 -15.83
N GLY A 40 -20.98 8.69 -17.14
CA GLY A 40 -20.22 7.59 -17.75
C GLY A 40 -18.72 7.71 -17.47
N LEU A 41 -18.17 8.91 -17.56
CA LEU A 41 -16.77 9.18 -17.20
C LEU A 41 -16.49 8.89 -15.71
N LEU A 42 -17.38 9.33 -14.80
CA LEU A 42 -17.23 9.08 -13.37
C LEU A 42 -17.26 7.57 -13.07
N VAL A 43 -18.22 6.84 -13.61
CA VAL A 43 -18.33 5.38 -13.42
C VAL A 43 -17.09 4.68 -13.96
N MET A 44 -16.61 5.08 -15.14
CA MET A 44 -15.40 4.52 -15.73
C MET A 44 -14.17 4.78 -14.85
N CYS A 45 -13.93 6.01 -14.41
CA CYS A 45 -12.82 6.36 -13.52
C CYS A 45 -12.92 5.62 -12.17
N PHE A 46 -14.14 5.49 -11.62
CA PHE A 46 -14.37 4.73 -10.39
C PHE A 46 -14.02 3.25 -10.56
N MET A 47 -14.45 2.63 -11.64
CA MET A 47 -14.11 1.24 -11.96
C MET A 47 -12.59 1.08 -12.10
N TYR A 48 -11.91 1.98 -12.82
CA TYR A 48 -10.46 1.95 -12.98
C TYR A 48 -9.72 2.06 -11.64
N GLY A 49 -10.07 3.06 -10.82
CA GLY A 49 -9.44 3.28 -9.53
C GLY A 49 -9.64 2.11 -8.57
N MET A 50 -10.87 1.60 -8.47
CA MET A 50 -11.21 0.51 -7.56
C MET A 50 -10.59 -0.83 -8.00
N ILE A 51 -10.69 -1.19 -9.27
CA ILE A 51 -10.15 -2.48 -9.73
C ILE A 51 -8.63 -2.50 -9.66
N GLY A 52 -7.95 -1.41 -10.03
CA GLY A 52 -6.50 -1.30 -9.88
C GLY A 52 -6.06 -1.50 -8.44
N SER A 53 -6.75 -0.87 -7.51
CA SER A 53 -6.50 -0.99 -6.08
C SER A 53 -6.77 -2.41 -5.55
N LEU A 54 -7.87 -3.04 -5.95
CA LEU A 54 -8.19 -4.41 -5.56
C LEU A 54 -7.19 -5.43 -6.12
N ILE A 55 -6.75 -5.27 -7.37
CA ILE A 55 -5.69 -6.13 -7.96
C ILE A 55 -4.40 -5.97 -7.16
N SER A 56 -4.00 -4.74 -6.82
CA SER A 56 -2.83 -4.47 -5.99
C SER A 56 -2.93 -5.16 -4.63
N LEU A 57 -4.09 -5.09 -3.98
CA LEU A 57 -4.35 -5.75 -2.71
C LEU A 57 -4.26 -7.27 -2.82
N LEU A 58 -4.87 -7.87 -3.85
CA LEU A 58 -4.83 -9.32 -4.07
C LEU A 58 -3.41 -9.84 -4.32
N LEU A 59 -2.61 -9.06 -5.02
CA LEU A 59 -1.22 -9.39 -5.33
C LEU A 59 -0.23 -9.01 -4.22
N SER A 60 -0.66 -8.24 -3.20
CA SER A 60 0.21 -7.64 -2.18
C SER A 60 1.12 -8.66 -1.49
N LYS A 61 0.57 -9.79 -1.07
CA LYS A 61 1.32 -10.86 -0.39
C LYS A 61 2.36 -11.53 -1.30
N TRP A 62 2.00 -11.80 -2.56
CA TRP A 62 2.92 -12.36 -3.53
C TRP A 62 4.04 -11.37 -3.86
N LEU A 63 3.67 -10.11 -4.11
CA LEU A 63 4.62 -9.05 -4.42
C LEU A 63 5.57 -8.79 -3.25
N ALA A 64 5.06 -8.77 -2.01
CA ALA A 64 5.86 -8.62 -0.81
C ALA A 64 6.92 -9.72 -0.70
N LYS A 65 6.53 -10.98 -0.79
CA LYS A 65 7.47 -12.11 -0.76
C LYS A 65 8.53 -12.01 -1.85
N ARG A 66 8.11 -11.63 -3.06
CA ARG A 66 9.02 -11.55 -4.21
C ARG A 66 10.01 -10.39 -4.10
N SER A 67 9.54 -9.23 -3.67
CA SER A 67 10.35 -8.00 -3.63
C SER A 67 11.32 -7.95 -2.47
N THR A 68 10.96 -8.52 -1.32
CA THR A 68 11.81 -8.57 -0.13
C THR A 68 12.65 -9.85 -0.03
N GLY A 69 12.38 -10.86 -0.86
CA GLY A 69 13.01 -12.17 -0.71
C GLY A 69 12.55 -12.92 0.55
N THR A 70 11.38 -12.58 1.11
CA THR A 70 10.88 -13.16 2.36
C THR A 70 10.80 -14.68 2.29
N GLN A 71 11.48 -15.35 3.21
CA GLN A 71 11.45 -16.79 3.42
C GLN A 71 10.39 -17.11 4.47
N VAL A 72 9.33 -17.81 4.04
CA VAL A 72 8.25 -18.23 4.93
C VAL A 72 8.68 -19.43 5.74
N ILE A 73 8.54 -19.35 7.06
CA ILE A 73 8.83 -20.44 8.00
C ILE A 73 7.67 -21.45 7.94
N LYS A 74 7.86 -22.55 7.20
CA LYS A 74 6.87 -23.64 7.13
C LYS A 74 7.00 -24.60 8.31
N GLN A 75 8.23 -24.93 8.66
CA GLN A 75 8.59 -25.75 9.82
C GLN A 75 9.75 -25.07 10.53
N PRO A 76 9.54 -24.56 11.75
CA PRO A 76 10.60 -23.89 12.49
C PRO A 76 11.69 -24.92 12.88
N THR A 77 12.94 -24.59 12.55
CA THR A 77 14.11 -25.46 12.78
C THR A 77 15.05 -24.92 13.85
N THR A 78 15.02 -23.60 14.08
CA THR A 78 15.85 -22.94 15.10
C THR A 78 14.99 -22.48 16.28
N GLN A 79 15.64 -22.29 17.44
CA GLN A 79 14.94 -21.75 18.62
C GLN A 79 14.32 -20.38 18.35
N LEU A 80 15.00 -19.55 17.55
CA LEU A 80 14.49 -18.24 17.16
C LEU A 80 13.23 -18.36 16.31
N GLU A 81 13.21 -19.25 15.33
CA GLU A 81 12.03 -19.49 14.49
C GLU A 81 10.86 -20.04 15.30
N VAL A 82 11.12 -20.98 16.22
CA VAL A 82 10.09 -21.52 17.14
C VAL A 82 9.49 -20.39 17.95
N TRP A 83 10.34 -19.59 18.61
CA TRP A 83 9.90 -18.44 19.41
C TRP A 83 9.08 -17.44 18.59
N LEU A 84 9.54 -17.10 17.39
CA LEU A 84 8.86 -16.14 16.49
C LEU A 84 7.47 -16.65 16.10
N VAL A 85 7.37 -17.90 15.66
CA VAL A 85 6.09 -18.52 15.25
C VAL A 85 5.13 -18.61 16.43
N GLU A 86 5.60 -19.04 17.63
CA GLU A 86 4.75 -19.12 18.83
C GLU A 86 4.30 -17.74 19.31
N THR A 87 5.15 -16.71 19.21
CA THR A 87 4.78 -15.34 19.54
C THR A 87 3.67 -14.84 18.63
N VAL A 88 3.83 -15.00 17.31
CA VAL A 88 2.78 -14.61 16.33
C VAL A 88 1.50 -15.41 16.56
N ARG A 89 1.58 -16.71 16.84
CA ARG A 89 0.43 -17.57 17.15
C ARG A 89 -0.35 -17.03 18.37
N ARG A 90 0.34 -16.74 19.45
CA ARG A 90 -0.25 -16.20 20.67
C ARG A 90 -0.93 -14.84 20.42
N LEU A 91 -0.25 -13.94 19.72
CA LEU A 91 -0.79 -12.62 19.37
C LEU A 91 -2.03 -12.73 18.47
N ALA A 92 -1.99 -13.59 17.44
CA ALA A 92 -3.12 -13.83 16.53
C ALA A 92 -4.34 -14.41 17.28
N THR A 93 -4.11 -15.35 18.19
CA THR A 93 -5.17 -15.92 19.04
C THR A 93 -5.81 -14.84 19.92
N ASN A 94 -5.02 -13.95 20.52
CA ASN A 94 -5.51 -12.88 21.39
C ASN A 94 -6.42 -11.87 20.66
N VAL A 95 -6.26 -11.71 19.35
CA VAL A 95 -7.10 -10.81 18.53
C VAL A 95 -8.10 -11.56 17.65
N ASN A 96 -8.23 -12.87 17.82
CA ASN A 96 -9.19 -13.73 17.13
C ASN A 96 -9.08 -13.66 15.60
N ILE A 97 -7.86 -13.86 15.09
CA ILE A 97 -7.57 -14.05 13.66
C ILE A 97 -6.91 -15.42 13.45
N GLU A 98 -7.01 -15.96 12.23
CA GLU A 98 -6.27 -17.15 11.86
C GLU A 98 -4.75 -16.87 11.89
N MET A 99 -3.96 -17.92 12.11
CA MET A 99 -2.50 -17.84 12.15
C MET A 99 -1.98 -17.29 10.83
N PRO A 100 -1.32 -16.10 10.81
CA PRO A 100 -0.66 -15.58 9.61
C PRO A 100 0.51 -16.47 9.19
N GLU A 101 0.89 -16.39 7.92
CA GLU A 101 2.21 -16.86 7.52
C GLU A 101 3.27 -15.99 8.22
N VAL A 102 4.32 -16.63 8.74
CA VAL A 102 5.44 -15.94 9.38
C VAL A 102 6.66 -16.07 8.47
N GLY A 103 7.36 -14.96 8.24
CA GLY A 103 8.53 -14.95 7.38
C GLY A 103 9.67 -14.10 7.91
N ILE A 104 10.88 -14.38 7.43
CA ILE A 104 12.09 -13.60 7.68
C ILE A 104 12.62 -13.13 6.32
N PHE A 105 13.04 -11.88 6.24
CA PHE A 105 13.70 -11.33 5.06
C PHE A 105 15.04 -10.71 5.42
N ASP A 106 15.98 -10.79 4.48
CA ASP A 106 17.33 -10.28 4.67
C ASP A 106 17.34 -8.75 4.46
N ASN A 107 17.48 -8.04 5.57
CA ASN A 107 17.64 -6.58 5.59
C ASN A 107 18.37 -6.20 6.88
N PRO A 108 19.53 -5.49 6.81
CA PRO A 108 20.28 -5.09 7.98
C PRO A 108 19.56 -4.04 8.83
N SER A 109 18.64 -3.27 8.26
CA SER A 109 17.83 -2.31 9.02
C SER A 109 16.71 -3.02 9.77
N PRO A 110 16.47 -2.69 11.06
CA PRO A 110 15.33 -3.23 11.80
C PRO A 110 14.02 -2.80 11.16
N ASN A 111 13.26 -3.77 10.68
CA ASN A 111 12.00 -3.56 10.02
C ASN A 111 11.06 -4.76 10.13
N ALA A 112 9.77 -4.50 10.04
CA ALA A 112 8.73 -5.52 9.96
C ALA A 112 7.61 -5.02 9.04
N PHE A 113 6.79 -5.93 8.55
CA PHE A 113 5.58 -5.59 7.83
C PHE A 113 4.54 -6.70 7.91
N ALA A 114 3.27 -6.30 7.81
CA ALA A 114 2.16 -7.21 7.60
C ALA A 114 1.47 -6.87 6.26
N THR A 115 1.05 -7.91 5.52
CA THR A 115 0.33 -7.74 4.26
C THR A 115 -0.61 -8.91 3.98
N GLY A 116 -1.56 -8.69 3.10
CA GLY A 116 -2.54 -9.69 2.67
C GLY A 116 -3.88 -9.05 2.32
N TRP A 117 -4.67 -9.74 1.53
CA TRP A 117 -5.99 -9.27 1.09
C TRP A 117 -7.12 -9.59 2.08
N ASN A 118 -6.83 -10.37 3.11
CA ASN A 118 -7.78 -10.79 4.14
C ASN A 118 -7.03 -11.00 5.46
N LYS A 119 -7.65 -10.61 6.58
CA LYS A 119 -7.09 -10.76 7.93
C LYS A 119 -6.71 -12.22 8.28
N ASN A 120 -7.45 -13.20 7.71
CA ASN A 120 -7.22 -14.62 7.93
C ASN A 120 -6.26 -15.25 6.89
N LYS A 121 -5.70 -14.47 5.98
CA LYS A 121 -4.70 -14.94 4.99
C LYS A 121 -3.52 -13.97 4.89
N ALA A 122 -3.15 -13.38 6.01
CA ALA A 122 -2.07 -12.43 6.12
C ALA A 122 -0.68 -13.10 6.13
N LEU A 123 0.33 -12.29 5.86
CA LEU A 123 1.75 -12.56 6.06
C LEU A 123 2.28 -11.52 7.03
N VAL A 124 3.01 -11.95 8.05
CA VAL A 124 3.81 -11.09 8.93
C VAL A 124 5.27 -11.45 8.71
N ALA A 125 6.09 -10.49 8.39
CA ALA A 125 7.51 -10.71 8.12
C ALA A 125 8.37 -9.72 8.89
N VAL A 126 9.52 -10.20 9.38
CA VAL A 126 10.51 -9.43 10.13
C VAL A 126 11.87 -9.48 9.44
N SER A 127 12.64 -8.41 9.54
CA SER A 127 13.99 -8.37 9.01
C SER A 127 14.99 -9.08 9.91
N THR A 128 16.09 -9.56 9.31
CA THR A 128 17.25 -10.06 10.04
C THR A 128 17.80 -9.00 10.99
N GLY A 129 17.86 -7.73 10.54
CA GLY A 129 18.31 -6.62 11.36
C GLY A 129 17.44 -6.37 12.60
N LEU A 130 16.12 -6.52 12.49
CA LEU A 130 15.21 -6.40 13.64
C LEU A 130 15.50 -7.47 14.70
N LEU A 131 15.67 -8.72 14.26
CA LEU A 131 15.94 -9.84 15.15
C LEU A 131 17.34 -9.79 15.81
N GLN A 132 18.31 -9.10 15.17
CA GLN A 132 19.67 -8.95 15.68
C GLN A 132 19.85 -7.76 16.62
N THR A 133 19.08 -6.69 16.43
CA THR A 133 19.30 -5.42 17.12
C THR A 133 18.32 -5.14 18.24
N MET A 134 17.14 -5.75 18.21
CA MET A 134 16.09 -5.53 19.19
C MET A 134 15.98 -6.67 20.19
N ARG A 135 15.57 -6.34 21.41
CA ARG A 135 15.32 -7.34 22.46
C ARG A 135 14.03 -8.11 22.16
N PRO A 136 13.88 -9.33 22.70
CA PRO A 136 12.68 -10.13 22.46
C PRO A 136 11.37 -9.42 22.84
N ASP A 137 11.34 -8.65 23.93
CA ASP A 137 10.17 -7.88 24.35
C ASP A 137 9.82 -6.74 23.38
N GLU A 138 10.82 -6.12 22.76
CA GLU A 138 10.67 -5.10 21.74
C GLU A 138 10.19 -5.70 20.40
N VAL A 139 10.77 -6.83 20.00
CA VAL A 139 10.32 -7.58 18.79
C VAL A 139 8.87 -8.04 18.96
N GLU A 140 8.49 -8.53 20.15
CA GLU A 140 7.11 -8.88 20.42
C GLU A 140 6.16 -7.69 20.28
N ALA A 141 6.58 -6.50 20.74
CA ALA A 141 5.78 -5.29 20.61
C ALA A 141 5.61 -4.87 19.15
N VAL A 142 6.65 -4.97 18.32
CA VAL A 142 6.59 -4.76 16.87
C VAL A 142 5.64 -5.76 16.21
N LEU A 143 5.74 -7.04 16.54
CA LEU A 143 4.82 -8.06 16.04
C LEU A 143 3.38 -7.82 16.45
N ALA A 144 3.16 -7.34 17.68
CA ALA A 144 1.83 -6.99 18.19
C ALA A 144 1.23 -5.80 17.44
N HIS A 145 2.04 -4.80 17.06
CA HIS A 145 1.66 -3.69 16.20
C HIS A 145 1.24 -4.19 14.81
N GLU A 146 2.05 -5.03 14.16
CA GLU A 146 1.75 -5.63 12.86
C GLU A 146 0.46 -6.47 12.88
N ILE A 147 0.28 -7.28 13.93
CA ILE A 147 -0.94 -8.05 14.16
C ILE A 147 -2.14 -7.12 14.39
N GLY A 148 -1.93 -5.96 15.01
CA GLY A 148 -2.94 -4.92 15.14
C GLY A 148 -3.48 -4.46 13.78
N HIS A 149 -2.60 -4.18 12.81
CA HIS A 149 -2.98 -3.84 11.44
C HIS A 149 -3.78 -4.96 10.75
N VAL A 150 -3.34 -6.20 10.92
CA VAL A 150 -4.04 -7.37 10.36
C VAL A 150 -5.45 -7.49 10.95
N ALA A 151 -5.57 -7.44 12.27
CA ALA A 151 -6.85 -7.58 12.98
C ALA A 151 -7.84 -6.47 12.63
N ASN A 152 -7.35 -5.25 12.47
CA ASN A 152 -8.15 -4.09 12.06
C ASN A 152 -8.58 -4.15 10.58
N GLY A 153 -7.96 -4.98 9.74
CA GLY A 153 -8.20 -5.02 8.30
C GLY A 153 -7.66 -3.78 7.57
N ASP A 154 -6.61 -3.17 8.11
CA ASP A 154 -6.05 -1.90 7.63
C ASP A 154 -5.57 -1.97 6.18
N MET A 155 -5.11 -3.15 5.72
CA MET A 155 -4.69 -3.38 4.33
C MET A 155 -5.85 -3.21 3.35
N VAL A 156 -7.03 -3.76 3.69
CA VAL A 156 -8.23 -3.65 2.85
C VAL A 156 -8.73 -2.21 2.84
N THR A 157 -8.80 -1.59 4.01
CA THR A 157 -9.28 -0.21 4.15
C THR A 157 -8.39 0.77 3.39
N LEU A 158 -7.05 0.62 3.47
CA LEU A 158 -6.11 1.44 2.71
C LEU A 158 -6.29 1.26 1.20
N ALA A 159 -6.46 0.03 0.74
CA ALA A 159 -6.69 -0.25 -0.67
C ALA A 159 -7.99 0.38 -1.17
N LEU A 160 -9.07 0.34 -0.39
CA LEU A 160 -10.33 1.01 -0.72
C LEU A 160 -10.18 2.53 -0.78
N VAL A 161 -9.54 3.14 0.21
CA VAL A 161 -9.25 4.58 0.21
C VAL A 161 -8.44 4.96 -1.00
N GLN A 162 -7.38 4.21 -1.31
CA GLN A 162 -6.53 4.45 -2.48
C GLN A 162 -7.33 4.33 -3.79
N GLY A 163 -8.22 3.34 -3.89
CA GLY A 163 -9.08 3.15 -5.05
C GLY A 163 -10.01 4.34 -5.29
N VAL A 164 -10.67 4.82 -4.23
CA VAL A 164 -11.55 6.01 -4.29
C VAL A 164 -10.76 7.26 -4.66
N VAL A 165 -9.64 7.50 -4.00
CA VAL A 165 -8.79 8.68 -4.26
C VAL A 165 -8.27 8.68 -5.71
N ASN A 166 -7.78 7.53 -6.21
CA ASN A 166 -7.34 7.40 -7.60
C ASN A 166 -8.48 7.66 -8.59
N SER A 167 -9.71 7.25 -8.27
CA SER A 167 -10.88 7.50 -9.10
C SER A 167 -11.14 9.00 -9.28
N PHE A 168 -11.06 9.76 -8.18
CA PHE A 168 -11.23 11.22 -8.23
C PHE A 168 -10.08 11.91 -8.98
N VAL A 169 -8.83 11.50 -8.74
CA VAL A 169 -7.67 12.01 -9.48
C VAL A 169 -7.89 11.86 -10.98
N MET A 170 -8.22 10.66 -11.44
CA MET A 170 -8.46 10.41 -12.85
C MET A 170 -9.66 11.20 -13.38
N PHE A 171 -10.76 11.27 -12.63
CA PHE A 171 -11.97 11.98 -13.07
C PHE A 171 -11.72 13.47 -13.30
N PHE A 172 -11.11 14.16 -12.33
CA PHE A 172 -10.81 15.58 -12.46
C PHE A 172 -9.76 15.86 -13.54
N ALA A 173 -8.74 15.01 -13.66
CA ALA A 173 -7.74 15.14 -14.71
C ALA A 173 -8.36 15.05 -16.11
N ARG A 174 -9.34 14.16 -16.33
CA ARG A 174 -10.04 14.00 -17.62
C ARG A 174 -10.97 15.16 -17.92
N ILE A 175 -11.72 15.65 -16.93
CA ILE A 175 -12.59 16.83 -17.14
C ILE A 175 -11.77 18.04 -17.54
N ILE A 176 -10.72 18.35 -16.78
CA ILE A 176 -9.88 19.52 -17.08
C ILE A 176 -9.14 19.31 -18.39
N GLY A 177 -8.65 18.08 -18.67
CA GLY A 177 -8.05 17.74 -19.95
C GLY A 177 -8.98 18.02 -21.13
N GLN A 178 -10.26 17.68 -21.02
CA GLN A 178 -11.26 17.96 -22.06
C GLN A 178 -11.51 19.45 -22.24
N VAL A 179 -11.60 20.20 -21.14
CA VAL A 179 -11.78 21.66 -21.19
C VAL A 179 -10.59 22.34 -21.87
N VAL A 180 -9.36 21.96 -21.52
CA VAL A 180 -8.14 22.53 -22.10
C VAL A 180 -8.01 22.14 -23.57
N ASP A 181 -8.31 20.92 -23.96
CA ASP A 181 -8.27 20.45 -25.34
C ASP A 181 -9.20 21.27 -26.24
N ARG A 182 -10.42 21.54 -25.78
CA ARG A 182 -11.39 22.36 -26.54
C ARG A 182 -11.07 23.85 -26.50
N SER A 183 -10.69 24.41 -25.36
CA SER A 183 -10.55 25.85 -25.16
C SER A 183 -9.19 26.37 -25.62
N VAL A 184 -8.10 25.68 -25.36
CA VAL A 184 -6.73 26.11 -25.64
C VAL A 184 -6.24 25.51 -26.95
N PHE A 185 -6.39 24.21 -27.15
CA PHE A 185 -5.94 23.52 -28.36
C PHE A 185 -6.97 23.61 -29.51
N LYS A 186 -8.17 24.18 -29.21
CA LYS A 186 -9.25 24.39 -30.21
C LYS A 186 -9.63 23.11 -30.98
N ASN A 187 -9.62 21.99 -30.28
CA ASN A 187 -10.04 20.73 -30.90
C ASN A 187 -11.57 20.73 -31.07
N GLU A 188 -12.02 20.83 -32.31
CA GLU A 188 -13.44 20.79 -32.68
C GLU A 188 -13.97 19.38 -32.96
N SER A 189 -13.08 18.38 -32.91
CA SER A 189 -13.48 16.99 -33.12
C SER A 189 -14.19 16.37 -31.88
N ASP A 190 -15.04 15.38 -32.10
CA ASP A 190 -15.69 14.64 -31.03
C ASP A 190 -14.72 13.70 -30.29
N SER A 191 -13.53 13.46 -30.84
CA SER A 191 -12.50 12.63 -30.26
C SER A 191 -11.48 13.45 -29.47
N PRO A 192 -10.93 12.91 -28.35
CA PRO A 192 -9.87 13.57 -27.59
C PRO A 192 -8.62 13.84 -28.42
N GLY A 193 -8.15 15.09 -28.43
CA GLY A 193 -6.93 15.51 -29.11
C GLY A 193 -5.68 15.36 -28.23
N MET A 194 -4.54 15.81 -28.77
CA MET A 194 -3.25 15.80 -28.06
C MET A 194 -3.31 16.64 -26.77
N GLY A 195 -4.04 17.76 -26.79
CA GLY A 195 -4.24 18.61 -25.62
C GLY A 195 -4.88 17.88 -24.45
N TYR A 196 -5.88 17.03 -24.71
CA TYR A 196 -6.52 16.19 -23.71
C TYR A 196 -5.51 15.24 -23.04
N TYR A 197 -4.75 14.48 -23.84
CA TYR A 197 -3.82 13.49 -23.30
C TYR A 197 -2.68 14.11 -22.50
N LEU A 198 -2.06 15.18 -23.02
CA LEU A 198 -0.98 15.88 -22.33
C LEU A 198 -1.45 16.51 -21.02
N THR A 199 -2.58 17.23 -21.06
CA THR A 199 -3.13 17.87 -19.86
C THR A 199 -3.55 16.83 -18.82
N SER A 200 -4.24 15.77 -19.23
CA SER A 200 -4.65 14.70 -18.30
C SER A 200 -3.44 14.03 -17.67
N MET A 201 -2.38 13.74 -18.44
CA MET A 201 -1.15 13.13 -17.91
C MET A 201 -0.46 14.01 -16.85
N VAL A 202 -0.34 15.31 -17.11
CA VAL A 202 0.25 16.26 -16.15
C VAL A 202 -0.61 16.35 -14.90
N LEU A 203 -1.94 16.44 -15.05
CA LEU A 203 -2.86 16.54 -13.93
C LEU A 203 -2.96 15.24 -13.12
N ASP A 204 -2.85 14.07 -13.75
CA ASP A 204 -2.75 12.80 -13.04
C ASP A 204 -1.54 12.79 -12.08
N ILE A 205 -0.41 13.38 -12.48
CA ILE A 205 0.77 13.51 -11.62
C ILE A 205 0.52 14.53 -10.49
N VAL A 206 0.05 15.73 -10.83
CA VAL A 206 -0.16 16.82 -9.87
C VAL A 206 -1.20 16.43 -8.81
N PHE A 207 -2.36 15.94 -9.26
CA PHE A 207 -3.42 15.49 -8.36
C PHE A 207 -3.02 14.22 -7.61
N GLY A 208 -2.22 13.33 -8.21
CA GLY A 208 -1.66 12.16 -7.54
C GLY A 208 -0.78 12.55 -6.36
N ILE A 209 0.06 13.59 -6.50
CA ILE A 209 0.86 14.12 -5.38
C ILE A 209 -0.03 14.70 -4.29
N ALA A 210 -1.04 15.52 -4.66
CA ALA A 210 -1.98 16.07 -3.70
C ALA A 210 -2.79 14.97 -2.98
N ALA A 211 -3.20 13.94 -3.71
CA ALA A 211 -3.93 12.78 -3.20
C ALA A 211 -3.13 11.97 -2.17
N GLN A 212 -1.79 11.93 -2.30
CA GLN A 212 -0.93 11.30 -1.30
C GLN A 212 -1.07 11.92 0.09
N ALA A 213 -1.35 13.23 0.20
CA ALA A 213 -1.59 13.86 1.49
C ALA A 213 -2.81 13.26 2.22
N VAL A 214 -3.88 12.96 1.48
CA VAL A 214 -5.09 12.32 2.02
C VAL A 214 -4.78 10.89 2.48
N VAL A 215 -4.06 10.13 1.66
CA VAL A 215 -3.67 8.74 1.98
C VAL A 215 -2.74 8.71 3.20
N MET A 216 -1.78 9.62 3.29
CA MET A 216 -0.87 9.73 4.44
C MET A 216 -1.61 10.13 5.72
N TRP A 217 -2.57 11.07 5.65
CA TRP A 217 -3.39 11.42 6.81
C TRP A 217 -4.16 10.20 7.32
N PHE A 218 -4.78 9.44 6.43
CA PHE A 218 -5.46 8.20 6.77
C PHE A 218 -4.49 7.13 7.32
N SER A 219 -3.28 7.01 6.74
CA SER A 219 -2.24 6.11 7.22
C SER A 219 -1.86 6.42 8.67
N ARG A 220 -1.61 7.69 9.01
CA ARG A 220 -1.29 8.09 10.40
C ARG A 220 -2.38 7.68 11.40
N TYR A 221 -3.65 7.82 11.04
CA TYR A 221 -4.74 7.39 11.91
C TYR A 221 -4.70 5.88 12.20
N ARG A 222 -4.32 5.08 11.22
CA ARG A 222 -4.15 3.62 11.40
C ARG A 222 -2.98 3.30 12.31
N GLU A 223 -1.86 4.02 12.19
CA GLU A 223 -0.67 3.82 13.04
C GLU A 223 -1.02 4.00 14.53
N TYR A 224 -1.77 5.04 14.90
CA TYR A 224 -2.21 5.21 16.29
C TYR A 224 -3.02 4.01 16.82
N ARG A 225 -3.86 3.43 15.99
CA ARG A 225 -4.64 2.24 16.36
C ARG A 225 -3.77 0.99 16.48
N ALA A 226 -2.77 0.86 15.63
CA ALA A 226 -1.81 -0.24 15.69
C ALA A 226 -0.88 -0.12 16.90
N ASP A 227 -0.43 1.09 17.24
CA ASP A 227 0.33 1.38 18.45
C ASP A 227 -0.47 1.06 19.72
N GLU A 228 -1.75 1.43 19.76
CA GLU A 228 -2.65 1.06 20.86
C GLU A 228 -2.82 -0.46 20.97
N ALA A 229 -2.97 -1.16 19.84
CA ALA A 229 -3.06 -2.62 19.82
C ALA A 229 -1.75 -3.26 20.30
N GLY A 230 -0.60 -2.76 19.84
CA GLY A 230 0.73 -3.17 20.29
C GLY A 230 0.90 -3.01 21.81
N ALA A 231 0.56 -1.84 22.33
CA ALA A 231 0.64 -1.55 23.76
C ALA A 231 -0.31 -2.43 24.60
N ARG A 232 -1.48 -2.76 24.07
CA ARG A 232 -2.44 -3.64 24.74
C ARG A 232 -2.01 -5.11 24.75
N LEU A 233 -1.39 -5.59 23.66
CA LEU A 233 -1.05 -6.99 23.44
C LEU A 233 0.31 -7.37 24.05
N ALA A 234 1.33 -6.52 23.87
CA ALA A 234 2.71 -6.77 24.34
C ALA A 234 3.09 -5.95 25.58
N GLY A 235 2.23 -5.05 26.01
CA GLY A 235 2.48 -4.16 27.14
C GLY A 235 3.00 -2.78 26.73
N LYS A 236 2.52 -1.74 27.43
CA LYS A 236 2.84 -0.35 27.14
C LYS A 236 4.34 -0.05 27.16
N GLN A 237 5.08 -0.61 28.14
CA GLN A 237 6.52 -0.34 28.26
C GLN A 237 7.30 -0.99 27.12
N SER A 238 6.96 -2.21 26.72
CA SER A 238 7.59 -2.89 25.57
C SER A 238 7.36 -2.13 24.28
N MET A 239 6.16 -1.57 24.07
CA MET A 239 5.85 -0.74 22.90
C MET A 239 6.66 0.56 22.89
N ILE A 240 6.77 1.24 24.03
CA ILE A 240 7.61 2.46 24.16
C ILE A 240 9.08 2.13 23.85
N ASN A 241 9.60 1.04 24.41
CA ASN A 241 10.97 0.60 24.19
C ASN A 241 11.20 0.26 22.70
N ALA A 242 10.27 -0.45 22.06
CA ALA A 242 10.34 -0.77 20.63
C ALA A 242 10.39 0.49 19.76
N LEU A 243 9.52 1.47 19.99
CA LEU A 243 9.53 2.75 19.28
C LEU A 243 10.85 3.51 19.49
N GLN A 244 11.40 3.50 20.71
CA GLN A 244 12.70 4.11 20.99
C GLN A 244 13.85 3.39 20.27
N ALA A 245 13.82 2.05 20.21
CA ALA A 245 14.82 1.26 19.52
C ALA A 245 14.77 1.45 17.98
N LEU A 246 13.58 1.68 17.40
CA LEU A 246 13.40 1.95 15.97
C LEU A 246 13.80 3.37 15.55
N LYS A 247 13.78 4.34 16.48
CA LYS A 247 14.05 5.75 16.17
C LYS A 247 15.44 5.99 15.53
N PRO A 248 16.55 5.43 15.99
CA PRO A 248 17.85 5.59 15.35
C PRO A 248 17.90 4.97 13.95
N ALA A 249 17.18 3.86 13.74
CA ALA A 249 17.12 3.18 12.45
C ALA A 249 16.35 3.99 11.40
N SER A 250 15.39 4.83 11.79
CA SER A 250 14.68 5.73 10.87
C SER A 250 15.59 6.82 10.29
N GLU A 251 16.75 7.05 10.90
CA GLU A 251 17.77 8.00 10.41
C GLU A 251 18.76 7.39 9.42
N GLN A 252 18.78 6.07 9.30
CA GLN A 252 19.67 5.34 8.38
C GLN A 252 19.07 5.18 6.98
N PRO A 253 19.89 4.89 5.94
CA PRO A 253 19.39 4.58 4.62
C PRO A 253 18.45 3.39 4.67
N ASP A 254 17.29 3.53 4.03
CA ASP A 254 16.30 2.46 3.95
C ASP A 254 16.61 1.54 2.76
N TYR A 255 16.80 0.26 3.05
CA TYR A 255 17.07 -0.81 2.08
C TYR A 255 15.79 -1.52 1.61
N MET A 256 14.59 -1.10 2.10
CA MET A 256 13.34 -1.70 1.66
C MET A 256 13.02 -1.35 0.21
N PRO A 257 12.51 -2.33 -0.58
CA PRO A 257 11.97 -2.06 -1.90
C PRO A 257 10.84 -1.03 -1.82
N GLN A 258 10.83 -0.07 -2.74
CA GLN A 258 9.96 1.12 -2.64
C GLN A 258 8.47 0.83 -2.60
N GLY A 259 8.01 -0.22 -3.31
CA GLY A 259 6.62 -0.64 -3.29
C GLY A 259 6.18 -1.19 -1.93
N MET A 260 7.11 -1.46 -1.02
CA MET A 260 6.85 -2.01 0.32
C MET A 260 6.97 -0.99 1.44
N LYS A 261 7.46 0.23 1.16
CA LYS A 261 7.64 1.28 2.18
C LYS A 261 6.35 1.66 2.90
N ALA A 262 5.24 1.68 2.19
CA ALA A 262 3.93 1.97 2.78
C ALA A 262 3.44 0.91 3.78
N PHE A 263 4.10 -0.24 3.84
CA PHE A 263 3.80 -1.35 4.76
C PHE A 263 4.89 -1.56 5.82
N ALA A 264 5.95 -0.77 5.80
CA ALA A 264 7.08 -0.92 6.71
C ALA A 264 6.89 -0.06 7.97
N ILE A 265 7.23 -0.60 9.13
CA ILE A 265 7.19 0.11 10.41
C ILE A 265 8.26 1.22 10.48
N ASN A 266 9.29 1.15 9.65
CA ASN A 266 10.39 2.10 9.59
C ASN A 266 10.59 2.63 8.18
N GLU A 267 10.31 3.92 7.97
CA GLU A 267 10.60 4.67 6.74
C GLU A 267 11.94 5.39 6.90
N GLY A 268 13.07 4.72 6.60
CA GLY A 268 14.40 5.35 6.66
C GLY A 268 14.53 6.61 5.79
N LYS A 269 15.53 7.47 6.07
CA LYS A 269 15.84 8.70 5.32
C LYS A 269 16.02 8.41 3.82
N GLY A 270 15.02 8.71 3.02
CA GLY A 270 15.03 8.54 1.55
C GLY A 270 13.65 8.63 0.91
N GLY A 271 12.60 8.62 1.68
CA GLY A 271 11.26 9.02 1.27
C GLY A 271 11.09 10.53 1.48
N PHE A 272 10.34 11.21 0.62
CA PHE A 272 9.85 12.55 0.88
C PHE A 272 8.97 12.48 2.13
N SER A 273 9.57 12.72 3.29
CA SER A 273 8.83 12.84 4.55
C SER A 273 8.19 14.23 4.56
N PHE A 274 6.91 14.31 4.22
CA PHE A 274 6.08 15.47 4.56
C PHE A 274 5.78 15.55 6.07
N ALA A 275 6.46 14.78 6.90
CA ALA A 275 6.34 14.81 8.36
C ALA A 275 7.08 16.00 9.01
N GLN A 276 7.61 16.92 8.19
CA GLN A 276 8.28 18.15 8.66
C GLN A 276 7.52 19.44 8.26
N LEU A 277 6.26 19.34 7.84
CA LEU A 277 5.37 20.49 7.67
C LEU A 277 4.31 20.52 8.76
#